data_8ee1135b25392da24bab2d21335ad30e
#
_entry.id   8ee1135b25392da24bab2d21335ad30e
#
_cell.length_a   1.000
_cell.length_b   1.000
_cell.length_c   1.000
_cell.angle_alpha   90.00
_cell.angle_beta   90.00
_cell.angle_gamma   90.00
#
_symmetry.space_group_name_H-M   'P 1'
#
loop_
_entity.id
_entity.type
_entity.pdbx_description
1 polymer ?
#
loop_
_entity_poly.entity_id
_entity_poly.type
_entity_poly.pdbx_seq_one_letter_code
_entity_poly.pdbx_strand_id
1 'polypeptide(L)'
;MRKLLFLLPGTTQKFSCGGLFAELKTIELVKQICPAEIVTYRHREPDKPFLDDLLKNPPQQDAIFVVSWGFDVPKLVARLQGYATIYHAHSAEYGFRLPARIPIVTVSRNTLGYWGQKSPHALLYYLPNQISDEFIDRHQERTI
;
A
#
# COMPACT_ATOMS: atom_id res chain seq x y z
N MET A 1 -14.93 -6.56 -12.29
CA MET A 1 -14.01 -6.72 -11.14
C MET A 1 -13.30 -5.41 -10.88
N ARG A 2 -13.19 -5.01 -9.63
CA ARG A 2 -12.54 -3.75 -9.28
C ARG A 2 -11.04 -3.82 -9.50
N LYS A 3 -10.45 -2.74 -10.01
CA LYS A 3 -9.03 -2.64 -10.26
C LYS A 3 -8.33 -1.94 -9.09
N LEU A 4 -7.22 -2.51 -8.64
CA LEU A 4 -6.41 -1.91 -7.59
C LEU A 4 -5.27 -1.09 -8.21
N LEU A 5 -5.14 0.15 -7.80
CA LEU A 5 -4.11 1.07 -8.25
C LEU A 5 -3.18 1.36 -7.08
N PHE A 6 -2.00 0.74 -7.10
CA PHE A 6 -1.01 0.87 -6.03
C PHE A 6 -0.16 2.09 -6.29
N LEU A 7 -0.19 3.05 -5.36
CA LEU A 7 0.56 4.31 -5.47
C LEU A 7 1.93 4.16 -4.85
N LEU A 8 2.97 4.32 -5.66
CA LEU A 8 4.36 4.29 -5.22
C LEU A 8 5.07 5.56 -5.70
N PRO A 9 6.07 6.07 -4.96
CA PRO A 9 6.83 7.24 -5.42
C PRO A 9 7.57 6.96 -6.72
N GLY A 10 8.08 5.76 -6.88
CA GLY A 10 8.77 5.23 -8.05
C GLY A 10 9.18 3.81 -7.76
N THR A 11 9.70 3.10 -8.76
CA THR A 11 10.10 1.70 -8.61
C THR A 11 11.59 1.47 -8.92
N THR A 12 12.34 2.55 -9.13
CA THR A 12 13.78 2.48 -9.40
C THR A 12 14.58 2.28 -8.12
N GLN A 13 15.87 1.95 -8.24
CA GLN A 13 16.76 1.77 -7.10
C GLN A 13 16.84 2.98 -6.17
N LYS A 14 16.61 4.18 -6.70
CA LYS A 14 16.58 5.39 -5.89
C LYS A 14 15.56 5.33 -4.75
N PHE A 15 14.50 4.57 -4.92
CA PHE A 15 13.45 4.42 -3.92
C PHE A 15 13.50 3.05 -3.21
N SER A 16 14.58 2.30 -3.40
CA SER A 16 14.70 0.96 -2.81
C SER A 16 14.73 1.02 -1.29
N CYS A 17 13.81 0.30 -0.67
CA CYS A 17 13.75 0.11 0.78
C CYS A 17 12.88 -1.10 1.07
N GLY A 18 12.90 -1.57 2.33
CA GLY A 18 12.12 -2.73 2.73
C GLY A 18 10.63 -2.61 2.46
N GLY A 19 10.07 -1.42 2.71
CA GLY A 19 8.65 -1.16 2.45
C GLY A 19 8.30 -1.26 0.97
N LEU A 20 9.16 -0.74 0.09
CA LEU A 20 8.93 -0.83 -1.36
C LEU A 20 8.97 -2.28 -1.83
N PHE A 21 9.98 -3.05 -1.41
CA PHE A 21 10.08 -4.46 -1.81
C PHE A 21 8.89 -5.28 -1.33
N ALA A 22 8.44 -5.05 -0.09
CA ALA A 22 7.27 -5.72 0.44
C ALA A 22 6.01 -5.38 -0.35
N GLU A 23 5.85 -4.11 -0.73
CA GLU A 23 4.71 -3.68 -1.53
C GLU A 23 4.74 -4.29 -2.93
N LEU A 24 5.89 -4.30 -3.59
CA LEU A 24 6.02 -4.91 -4.91
C LEU A 24 5.65 -6.40 -4.88
N LYS A 25 6.04 -7.10 -3.83
CA LYS A 25 5.69 -8.51 -3.67
C LYS A 25 4.20 -8.71 -3.48
N THR A 26 3.58 -7.85 -2.67
CA THR A 26 2.13 -7.85 -2.50
C THR A 26 1.41 -7.63 -3.82
N ILE A 27 1.88 -6.69 -4.63
CA ILE A 27 1.29 -6.39 -5.94
C ILE A 27 1.37 -7.60 -6.88
N GLU A 28 2.50 -8.29 -6.90
CA GLU A 28 2.65 -9.50 -7.72
C GLU A 28 1.61 -10.56 -7.37
N LEU A 29 1.36 -10.75 -6.08
CA LEU A 29 0.36 -11.71 -5.63
C LEU A 29 -1.05 -11.27 -5.99
N VAL A 30 -1.35 -9.99 -5.77
CA VAL A 30 -2.67 -9.44 -6.06
C VAL A 30 -2.99 -9.56 -7.55
N LYS A 31 -2.00 -9.36 -8.43
CA LYS A 31 -2.20 -9.52 -9.87
C LYS A 31 -2.64 -10.92 -10.28
N GLN A 32 -2.38 -11.92 -9.46
CA GLN A 32 -2.81 -13.30 -9.73
C GLN A 32 -4.30 -13.52 -9.48
N ILE A 33 -4.94 -12.66 -8.69
CA ILE A 33 -6.33 -12.83 -8.28
C ILE A 33 -7.26 -11.71 -8.74
N CYS A 34 -6.73 -10.53 -9.04
CA CYS A 34 -7.53 -9.41 -9.54
C CYS A 34 -6.69 -8.44 -10.35
N PRO A 35 -7.33 -7.58 -11.18
CA PRO A 35 -6.59 -6.54 -11.90
C PRO A 35 -5.89 -5.60 -10.94
N ALA A 36 -4.61 -5.37 -11.15
CA ALA A 36 -3.81 -4.46 -10.34
C ALA A 36 -2.75 -3.79 -11.20
N GLU A 37 -2.42 -2.56 -10.85
CA GLU A 37 -1.46 -1.75 -11.60
C GLU A 37 -0.70 -0.85 -10.65
N ILE A 38 0.56 -0.57 -10.96
CA ILE A 38 1.36 0.40 -10.23
C ILE A 38 1.18 1.77 -10.88
N VAL A 39 0.90 2.78 -10.06
CA VAL A 39 0.82 4.18 -10.48
C VAL A 39 1.87 4.95 -9.69
N THR A 40 2.80 5.60 -10.36
CA THR A 40 3.82 6.40 -9.67
C THR A 40 3.33 7.83 -9.48
N TYR A 41 3.79 8.51 -8.42
CA TYR A 41 3.33 9.86 -8.13
C TYR A 41 4.43 10.89 -7.90
N ARG A 42 5.69 10.45 -7.72
CA ARG A 42 6.83 11.37 -7.62
C ARG A 42 7.71 11.34 -8.86
N HIS A 43 7.91 10.15 -9.42
CA HIS A 43 8.85 9.93 -10.51
C HIS A 43 8.13 9.29 -11.69
N ARG A 44 8.23 9.91 -12.87
CA ARG A 44 7.61 9.36 -14.09
C ARG A 44 8.44 8.20 -14.59
N GLU A 45 7.77 7.09 -14.90
CA GLU A 45 8.39 5.90 -15.47
C GLU A 45 7.67 5.55 -16.77
N PRO A 46 8.41 5.21 -17.84
CA PRO A 46 7.82 5.10 -19.18
C PRO A 46 6.80 3.98 -19.33
N ASP A 47 6.88 2.95 -18.48
CA ASP A 47 6.00 1.79 -18.54
C ASP A 47 4.85 1.83 -17.53
N LYS A 48 4.71 2.95 -16.80
CA LYS A 48 3.71 3.08 -15.75
C LYS A 48 2.95 4.39 -15.84
N PRO A 49 1.63 4.39 -15.52
CA PRO A 49 0.89 5.65 -15.42
C PRO A 49 1.41 6.50 -14.27
N PHE A 50 1.31 7.81 -14.44
CA PHE A 50 1.67 8.80 -13.43
C PHE A 50 0.40 9.41 -12.85
N LEU A 51 0.36 9.58 -11.52
CA LEU A 51 -0.86 10.00 -10.83
C LEU A 51 -1.42 11.32 -11.35
N ASP A 52 -0.56 12.32 -11.61
CA ASP A 52 -1.02 13.63 -12.10
C ASP A 52 -1.78 13.49 -13.42
N ASP A 53 -1.28 12.65 -14.32
CA ASP A 53 -1.93 12.41 -15.60
C ASP A 53 -3.23 11.62 -15.43
N LEU A 54 -3.21 10.63 -14.54
CA LEU A 54 -4.38 9.79 -14.27
C LEU A 54 -5.54 10.63 -13.73
N LEU A 55 -5.26 11.60 -12.87
CA LEU A 55 -6.29 12.44 -12.27
C LEU A 55 -6.85 13.49 -13.24
N LYS A 56 -6.15 13.78 -14.34
CA LYS A 56 -6.69 14.61 -15.41
C LYS A 56 -7.78 13.89 -16.20
N ASN A 57 -7.63 12.56 -16.34
CA ASN A 57 -8.63 11.69 -16.96
C ASN A 57 -8.99 10.62 -15.92
N PRO A 58 -9.89 10.94 -14.97
CA PRO A 58 -10.11 10.08 -13.81
C PRO A 58 -10.45 8.64 -14.19
N PRO A 59 -9.94 7.66 -13.45
CA PRO A 59 -10.30 6.27 -13.69
C PRO A 59 -11.78 6.03 -13.39
N GLN A 60 -12.31 4.94 -13.89
CA GLN A 60 -13.69 4.57 -13.65
C GLN A 60 -13.93 4.38 -12.14
N GLN A 61 -15.19 4.56 -11.72
CA GLN A 61 -15.57 4.55 -10.30
C GLN A 61 -15.26 3.25 -9.56
N ASP A 62 -14.99 2.17 -10.27
CA ASP A 62 -14.67 0.89 -9.66
C ASP A 62 -13.19 0.72 -9.29
N ALA A 63 -12.36 1.71 -9.55
CA ALA A 63 -10.95 1.66 -9.15
C ALA A 63 -10.77 1.94 -7.65
N ILE A 64 -9.83 1.24 -7.04
CA ILE A 64 -9.46 1.43 -5.63
C ILE A 64 -7.98 1.80 -5.58
N PHE A 65 -7.65 2.92 -4.94
CA PHE A 65 -6.27 3.33 -4.73
C PHE A 65 -5.72 2.70 -3.46
N VAL A 66 -4.49 2.21 -3.52
CA VAL A 66 -3.79 1.69 -2.35
C VAL A 66 -2.58 2.59 -2.08
N VAL A 67 -2.57 3.25 -0.93
CA VAL A 67 -1.47 4.12 -0.50
C VAL A 67 -0.64 3.39 0.55
N SER A 68 0.68 3.52 0.49
CA SER A 68 1.55 2.78 1.40
C SER A 68 2.78 3.57 1.89
N TRP A 69 3.19 4.60 1.17
CA TRP A 69 4.37 5.38 1.54
C TRP A 69 4.01 6.40 2.61
N GLY A 70 4.31 6.08 3.88
CA GLY A 70 3.79 6.77 5.06
C GLY A 70 3.92 8.28 5.06
N PHE A 71 5.09 8.83 4.67
CA PHE A 71 5.28 10.28 4.65
C PHE A 71 4.36 11.00 3.69
N ASP A 72 3.92 10.35 2.64
CA ASP A 72 3.09 10.95 1.60
C ASP A 72 1.60 10.68 1.77
N VAL A 73 1.23 9.77 2.67
CA VAL A 73 -0.15 9.29 2.83
C VAL A 73 -1.15 10.42 3.05
N PRO A 74 -0.93 11.39 3.97
CA PRO A 74 -1.91 12.45 4.17
C PRO A 74 -2.17 13.28 2.91
N LYS A 75 -1.12 13.61 2.15
CA LYS A 75 -1.25 14.38 0.92
C LYS A 75 -1.98 13.57 -0.16
N LEU A 76 -1.65 12.29 -0.28
CA LEU A 76 -2.29 11.41 -1.26
C LEU A 76 -3.77 11.21 -0.95
N VAL A 77 -4.11 10.98 0.30
CA VAL A 77 -5.51 10.83 0.72
C VAL A 77 -6.30 12.10 0.43
N ALA A 78 -5.71 13.28 0.67
CA ALA A 78 -6.36 14.55 0.34
C ALA A 78 -6.61 14.70 -1.16
N ARG A 79 -5.67 14.26 -2.00
CA ARG A 79 -5.84 14.31 -3.46
C ARG A 79 -6.86 13.31 -3.99
N LEU A 80 -7.08 12.23 -3.25
CA LEU A 80 -7.93 11.12 -3.68
C LEU A 80 -9.35 11.20 -3.09
N GLN A 81 -9.76 12.34 -2.59
CA GLN A 81 -11.13 12.52 -2.11
C GLN A 81 -12.13 12.18 -3.22
N GLY A 82 -13.14 11.39 -2.90
CA GLY A 82 -14.11 10.90 -3.87
C GLY A 82 -13.74 9.57 -4.50
N TYR A 83 -12.54 9.07 -4.27
CA TYR A 83 -12.11 7.75 -4.73
C TYR A 83 -12.01 6.78 -3.56
N ALA A 84 -12.32 5.51 -3.81
CA ALA A 84 -12.09 4.46 -2.83
C ALA A 84 -10.59 4.32 -2.59
N THR A 85 -10.16 4.36 -1.33
CA THR A 85 -8.74 4.35 -0.95
C THR A 85 -8.52 3.42 0.23
N ILE A 86 -7.42 2.67 0.20
CA ILE A 86 -6.97 1.79 1.27
C ILE A 86 -5.55 2.20 1.65
N TYR A 87 -5.25 2.23 2.95
CA TYR A 87 -3.89 2.44 3.43
C TYR A 87 -3.27 1.08 3.80
N HIS A 88 -2.20 0.70 3.12
CA HIS A 88 -1.41 -0.49 3.44
C HIS A 88 -0.23 -0.05 4.32
N ALA A 89 -0.38 -0.25 5.63
CA ALA A 89 0.53 0.29 6.64
C ALA A 89 1.68 -0.67 6.91
N HIS A 90 2.87 -0.34 6.39
CA HIS A 90 4.10 -1.11 6.65
C HIS A 90 4.78 -0.70 7.95
N SER A 91 4.44 0.47 8.51
CA SER A 91 5.09 1.02 9.69
C SER A 91 4.09 1.63 10.65
N ALA A 92 4.52 1.75 11.91
CA ALA A 92 3.88 2.57 12.93
C ALA A 92 4.60 3.92 13.02
N GLU A 93 4.22 4.74 13.99
CA GLU A 93 4.93 5.95 14.40
C GLU A 93 4.85 7.16 13.47
N TYR A 94 3.99 7.13 12.46
CA TYR A 94 3.69 8.34 11.71
C TYR A 94 2.69 9.20 12.48
N GLY A 95 2.93 10.51 12.52
CA GLY A 95 2.13 11.45 13.30
C GLY A 95 0.77 11.82 12.71
N PHE A 96 0.33 11.21 11.63
CA PHE A 96 -0.91 11.58 10.98
C PHE A 96 -2.10 10.72 11.43
N ARG A 97 -3.30 11.23 11.18
CA ARG A 97 -4.56 10.49 11.36
C ARG A 97 -5.29 10.44 10.02
N LEU A 98 -6.01 9.35 9.79
CA LEU A 98 -6.78 9.18 8.57
C LEU A 98 -8.28 9.28 8.85
N PRO A 99 -9.08 9.73 7.84
CA PRO A 99 -10.53 9.66 7.96
C PRO A 99 -10.98 8.21 8.21
N ALA A 100 -12.06 8.04 8.98
CA ALA A 100 -12.58 6.71 9.31
C ALA A 100 -12.99 5.89 8.07
N ARG A 101 -13.26 6.55 6.94
CA ARG A 101 -13.62 5.88 5.68
C ARG A 101 -12.48 5.13 5.02
N ILE A 102 -11.23 5.34 5.46
CA ILE A 102 -10.06 4.69 4.88
C ILE A 102 -9.76 3.40 5.65
N PRO A 103 -9.96 2.22 5.06
CA PRO A 103 -9.52 0.98 5.69
C PRO A 103 -8.00 0.93 5.79
N ILE A 104 -7.50 0.36 6.88
CA ILE A 104 -6.07 0.23 7.13
C ILE A 104 -5.71 -1.25 7.17
N VAL A 105 -4.82 -1.67 6.28
CA VAL A 105 -4.28 -3.03 6.25
C VAL A 105 -2.89 -3.00 6.86
N THR A 106 -2.69 -3.73 7.95
CA THR A 106 -1.43 -3.72 8.69
C THR A 106 -0.63 -4.99 8.44
N VAL A 107 0.70 -4.90 8.56
CA VAL A 107 1.62 -6.00 8.24
C VAL A 107 2.15 -6.71 9.49
N SER A 108 1.92 -6.17 10.69
CA SER A 108 2.38 -6.76 11.95
C SER A 108 1.39 -6.45 13.06
N ARG A 109 1.49 -7.23 14.15
CA ARG A 109 0.66 -6.99 15.34
C ARG A 109 0.98 -5.64 15.98
N ASN A 110 2.25 -5.23 15.96
CA ASN A 110 2.65 -3.93 16.48
C ASN A 110 2.00 -2.79 15.70
N THR A 111 2.04 -2.86 14.39
CA THR A 111 1.40 -1.88 13.50
C THR A 111 -0.11 -1.88 13.71
N LEU A 112 -0.73 -3.05 13.84
CA LEU A 112 -2.16 -3.18 14.12
C LEU A 112 -2.53 -2.48 15.43
N GLY A 113 -1.77 -2.71 16.50
CA GLY A 113 -2.01 -2.07 17.80
C GLY A 113 -1.87 -0.56 17.73
N TYR A 114 -0.83 -0.07 17.07
CA TYR A 114 -0.62 1.36 16.89
C TYR A 114 -1.80 2.02 16.18
N TRP A 115 -2.21 1.50 15.03
CA TRP A 115 -3.30 2.09 14.27
C TRP A 115 -4.66 1.90 14.91
N GLY A 116 -4.82 0.83 15.71
CA GLY A 116 -6.04 0.64 16.51
C GLY A 116 -6.26 1.74 17.53
N GLN A 117 -5.17 2.24 18.14
CA GLN A 117 -5.24 3.36 19.06
C GLN A 117 -5.35 4.71 18.33
N LYS A 118 -4.61 4.87 17.23
CA LYS A 118 -4.55 6.11 16.48
C LYS A 118 -5.84 6.40 15.72
N SER A 119 -6.48 5.36 15.21
CA SER A 119 -7.69 5.48 14.38
C SER A 119 -8.75 4.47 14.85
N PRO A 120 -9.35 4.68 16.02
CA PRO A 120 -10.24 3.67 16.63
C PRO A 120 -11.51 3.38 15.84
N HIS A 121 -11.92 4.27 14.94
CA HIS A 121 -13.12 4.09 14.11
C HIS A 121 -12.82 3.54 12.72
N ALA A 122 -11.55 3.34 12.37
CA ALA A 122 -11.18 2.79 11.07
C ALA A 122 -11.37 1.28 11.03
N LEU A 123 -11.64 0.75 9.84
CA LEU A 123 -11.61 -0.69 9.61
C LEU A 123 -10.15 -1.13 9.56
N LEU A 124 -9.76 -2.05 10.43
CA LEU A 124 -8.40 -2.54 10.53
C LEU A 124 -8.34 -4.00 10.09
N TYR A 125 -7.36 -4.31 9.24
CA TYR A 125 -7.09 -5.66 8.77
C TYR A 125 -5.64 -6.01 9.04
N TYR A 126 -5.37 -7.28 9.32
CA TYR A 126 -4.01 -7.77 9.53
C TYR A 126 -3.63 -8.71 8.39
N LEU A 127 -2.60 -8.33 7.64
CA LEU A 127 -2.07 -9.14 6.56
C LEU A 127 -0.55 -9.14 6.67
N PRO A 128 0.07 -10.24 7.16
CA PRO A 128 1.51 -10.28 7.32
C PRO A 128 2.23 -10.12 5.97
N ASN A 129 3.41 -9.50 6.01
CA ASN A 129 4.27 -9.44 4.84
C ASN A 129 4.66 -10.85 4.42
N GLN A 130 4.75 -11.04 3.11
CA GLN A 130 5.17 -12.32 2.59
C GLN A 130 6.66 -12.55 2.81
N ILE A 131 7.00 -13.77 3.19
CA ILE A 131 8.38 -14.20 3.41
C ILE A 131 8.80 -15.06 2.22
N SER A 132 10.05 -14.88 1.74
CA SER A 132 10.55 -15.69 0.65
C SER A 132 10.65 -17.18 1.06
N ASP A 133 10.54 -18.08 0.09
CA ASP A 133 10.62 -19.53 0.34
C ASP A 133 11.93 -19.92 1.04
N GLU A 134 13.04 -19.33 0.64
CA GLU A 134 14.33 -19.56 1.28
C GLU A 134 14.32 -19.20 2.77
N PHE A 135 13.68 -18.07 3.09
CA PHE A 135 13.57 -17.60 4.47
C PHE A 135 12.67 -18.54 5.29
N ILE A 136 11.58 -19.01 4.71
CA ILE A 136 10.68 -19.97 5.35
C ILE A 136 11.42 -21.26 5.71
N ASP A 137 12.17 -21.81 4.76
CA ASP A 137 12.95 -23.03 4.99
C ASP A 137 13.93 -22.87 6.13
N ARG A 138 14.67 -21.77 6.18
CA ARG A 138 15.60 -21.49 7.28
C ARG A 138 14.89 -21.35 8.61
N HIS A 139 13.72 -20.76 8.64
CA HIS A 139 12.94 -20.60 9.84
C HIS A 139 12.40 -21.92 10.37
N GLN A 140 11.96 -22.80 9.48
CA GLN A 140 11.48 -24.12 9.86
C GLN A 140 12.58 -24.96 10.52
N GLU A 141 13.81 -24.85 10.03
CA GLU A 141 14.96 -25.53 10.62
C GLU A 141 15.29 -25.05 12.03
N ARG A 142 14.98 -23.79 12.33
CA ARG A 142 15.31 -23.17 13.63
C ARG A 142 14.23 -23.32 14.69
N THR A 143 13.01 -23.60 14.33
CA THR A 143 11.86 -23.59 15.24
C THR A 143 11.47 -24.95 15.76
N ILE A 144 12.29 -25.93 15.56
CA ILE A 144 12.03 -27.29 16.05
C ILE A 144 12.39 -27.44 17.53
#